data_04855feb2f9f4666b3bddf3312dcef62
#
_entry.id   04855feb2f9f4666b3bddf3312dcef62
#
_cell.length_a   1.000
_cell.length_b   1.000
_cell.length_c   1.000
_cell.angle_alpha   90.00
_cell.angle_beta   90.00
_cell.angle_gamma   90.00
#
_symmetry.space_group_name_H-M   'P 1'
#
loop_
_entity.id
_entity.type
_entity.pdbx_description
1 polymer ?
#
loop_
_entity_poly.entity_id
_entity_poly.type
_entity_poly.pdbx_seq_one_letter_code
_entity_poly.pdbx_strand_id
1 'polypeptide(L)'
;SWGTIENCSVSGSVSGTVYVGGVVGAQIGGSITGCSSSATVKGTVDVGGVAGQTNSSATLTACYATGNVTIEINPAKNIAGGSLVGMNAGSSLLACYATGNVTSTGSSTGYMHIGGFLGNNYTTVTAGYWKNNHEQGIGYNRESTGATKVDGTDVTWQKAVDAMNTALQNAGS
;
A
#
# COMPACT_ATOMS: atom_id res chain seq x y z
N SER A 1 10.51 -8.71 -8.21
CA SER A 1 9.95 -10.03 -8.55
C SER A 1 9.17 -9.98 -9.85
N TRP A 2 9.13 -11.06 -10.59
CA TRP A 2 8.30 -11.30 -11.78
C TRP A 2 7.35 -12.49 -11.56
N GLY A 3 7.41 -13.12 -10.40
CA GLY A 3 6.66 -14.32 -10.08
C GLY A 3 5.36 -14.04 -9.32
N THR A 4 4.70 -15.11 -8.96
CA THR A 4 3.53 -15.11 -8.11
C THR A 4 3.94 -15.28 -6.65
N ILE A 5 3.36 -14.46 -5.76
CA ILE A 5 3.49 -14.56 -4.30
C ILE A 5 2.07 -14.74 -3.76
N GLU A 6 1.81 -15.86 -3.12
CA GLU A 6 0.46 -16.19 -2.66
C GLU A 6 0.45 -16.62 -1.20
N ASN A 7 -0.60 -16.17 -0.48
CA ASN A 7 -0.92 -16.62 0.87
C ASN A 7 0.25 -16.50 1.87
N CYS A 8 1.11 -15.48 1.68
CA CYS A 8 2.24 -15.22 2.57
C CYS A 8 1.83 -14.29 3.70
N SER A 9 2.29 -14.59 4.90
CA SER A 9 2.12 -13.72 6.07
C SER A 9 3.49 -13.38 6.65
N VAL A 10 3.73 -12.08 6.86
CA VAL A 10 5.00 -11.56 7.34
C VAL A 10 4.78 -10.81 8.66
N SER A 11 5.66 -11.05 9.63
CA SER A 11 5.68 -10.36 10.93
C SER A 11 7.11 -9.99 11.33
N GLY A 12 7.26 -9.24 12.41
CA GLY A 12 8.57 -8.78 12.91
C GLY A 12 8.95 -7.39 12.38
N SER A 13 10.16 -7.22 11.88
CA SER A 13 10.63 -5.92 11.37
C SER A 13 11.43 -6.08 10.07
N VAL A 14 11.18 -5.16 9.14
CA VAL A 14 11.90 -5.06 7.86
C VAL A 14 12.48 -3.66 7.76
N SER A 15 13.76 -3.57 7.42
CA SER A 15 14.43 -2.27 7.20
C SER A 15 15.29 -2.30 5.93
N GLY A 16 15.36 -1.16 5.27
CA GLY A 16 16.15 -0.98 4.05
C GLY A 16 16.20 0.47 3.61
N THR A 17 16.73 0.73 2.43
CA THR A 17 16.85 2.11 1.93
C THR A 17 15.86 2.39 0.80
N VAL A 18 15.79 1.51 -0.19
CA VAL A 18 15.00 1.71 -1.41
C VAL A 18 14.11 0.50 -1.66
N TYR A 19 12.87 0.74 -2.06
CA TYR A 19 11.87 -0.30 -2.31
C TYR A 19 11.70 -1.26 -1.15
N VAL A 20 11.24 -0.73 -0.02
CA VAL A 20 11.11 -1.51 1.21
C VAL A 20 9.66 -1.88 1.44
N GLY A 21 9.38 -3.18 1.48
CA GLY A 21 8.05 -3.72 1.76
C GLY A 21 8.13 -4.94 2.66
N GLY A 22 7.10 -5.18 3.45
CA GLY A 22 7.05 -6.32 4.36
C GLY A 22 7.04 -7.65 3.62
N VAL A 23 6.33 -7.75 2.48
CA VAL A 23 6.26 -8.96 1.67
C VAL A 23 7.28 -8.91 0.52
N VAL A 24 7.37 -7.79 -0.19
CA VAL A 24 8.26 -7.64 -1.33
C VAL A 24 8.79 -6.21 -1.45
N GLY A 25 10.07 -6.04 -1.77
CA GLY A 25 10.64 -4.73 -2.04
C GLY A 25 10.08 -4.12 -3.33
N ALA A 26 10.24 -4.81 -4.45
CA ALA A 26 9.70 -4.39 -5.75
C ALA A 26 9.07 -5.57 -6.50
N GLN A 27 7.82 -5.39 -6.95
CA GLN A 27 7.10 -6.32 -7.82
C GLN A 27 7.00 -5.69 -9.21
N ILE A 28 7.71 -6.27 -10.18
CA ILE A 28 7.78 -5.71 -11.54
C ILE A 28 6.69 -6.30 -12.44
N GLY A 29 6.30 -7.55 -12.19
CA GLY A 29 5.23 -8.24 -12.89
C GLY A 29 4.77 -9.45 -12.11
N GLY A 30 3.71 -10.14 -12.57
CA GLY A 30 3.09 -11.24 -11.85
C GLY A 30 2.08 -10.79 -10.80
N SER A 31 1.84 -11.59 -9.77
CA SER A 31 0.77 -11.32 -8.81
C SER A 31 1.21 -11.44 -7.35
N ILE A 32 0.58 -10.64 -6.49
CA ILE A 32 0.63 -10.79 -5.04
C ILE A 32 -0.82 -11.00 -4.58
N THR A 33 -1.16 -12.18 -4.10
CA THR A 33 -2.54 -12.56 -3.78
C THR A 33 -2.66 -13.13 -2.38
N GLY A 34 -3.63 -12.66 -1.59
CA GLY A 34 -3.90 -13.16 -0.25
C GLY A 34 -2.74 -12.97 0.74
N CYS A 35 -1.88 -12.00 0.50
CA CYS A 35 -0.70 -11.76 1.33
C CYS A 35 -0.93 -10.69 2.38
N SER A 36 -0.27 -10.83 3.52
CA SER A 36 -0.40 -9.90 4.63
C SER A 36 0.94 -9.55 5.27
N SER A 37 1.00 -8.35 5.85
CA SER A 37 2.14 -7.93 6.65
C SER A 37 1.69 -7.23 7.93
N SER A 38 2.11 -7.76 9.06
CA SER A 38 2.07 -7.10 10.37
C SER A 38 3.45 -6.58 10.80
N ALA A 39 4.45 -6.72 9.95
CA ALA A 39 5.80 -6.26 10.23
C ALA A 39 5.87 -4.72 10.32
N THR A 40 6.69 -4.23 11.24
CA THR A 40 7.13 -2.84 11.23
C THR A 40 8.12 -2.64 10.07
N VAL A 41 7.79 -1.75 9.14
CA VAL A 41 8.62 -1.49 7.95
C VAL A 41 9.27 -0.13 8.06
N LYS A 42 10.59 -0.05 7.80
CA LYS A 42 11.36 1.19 7.87
C LYS A 42 12.22 1.35 6.62
N GLY A 43 12.16 2.52 5.99
CA GLY A 43 12.93 2.78 4.78
C GLY A 43 12.99 4.24 4.40
N THR A 44 13.60 4.56 3.24
CA THR A 44 13.79 5.93 2.76
C THR A 44 13.00 6.23 1.49
N VAL A 45 13.06 5.36 0.50
CA VAL A 45 12.44 5.58 -0.81
C VAL A 45 11.49 4.43 -1.13
N ASP A 46 10.25 4.75 -1.49
CA ASP A 46 9.18 3.81 -1.81
C ASP A 46 9.00 2.72 -0.75
N VAL A 47 8.34 3.12 0.34
CA VAL A 47 8.18 2.30 1.54
C VAL A 47 6.71 1.94 1.74
N GLY A 48 6.41 0.64 1.87
CA GLY A 48 5.05 0.16 2.10
C GLY A 48 5.00 -1.07 2.99
N GLY A 49 3.87 -1.30 3.63
CA GLY A 49 3.69 -2.44 4.53
C GLY A 49 3.70 -3.78 3.81
N VAL A 50 3.13 -3.86 2.60
CA VAL A 50 3.19 -5.05 1.74
C VAL A 50 4.29 -4.92 0.70
N ALA A 51 4.29 -3.86 -0.10
CA ALA A 51 5.26 -3.67 -1.17
C ALA A 51 5.86 -2.26 -1.15
N GLY A 52 7.17 -2.14 -1.39
CA GLY A 52 7.81 -0.85 -1.60
C GLY A 52 7.35 -0.23 -2.92
N GLN A 53 7.50 -0.96 -4.01
CA GLN A 53 7.08 -0.55 -5.34
C GLN A 53 6.35 -1.67 -6.08
N THR A 54 5.34 -1.30 -6.90
CA THR A 54 4.67 -2.20 -7.84
C THR A 54 4.56 -1.55 -9.21
N ASN A 55 4.73 -2.32 -10.29
CA ASN A 55 4.74 -1.84 -11.66
C ASN A 55 3.53 -2.34 -12.47
N SER A 56 3.33 -1.78 -13.67
CA SER A 56 2.13 -1.95 -14.50
C SER A 56 1.79 -3.38 -14.92
N SER A 57 2.73 -4.31 -14.85
CA SER A 57 2.47 -5.74 -15.14
C SER A 57 2.17 -6.56 -13.87
N ALA A 58 2.08 -5.90 -12.72
CA ALA A 58 1.78 -6.55 -11.44
C ALA A 58 0.31 -6.40 -11.04
N THR A 59 -0.17 -7.30 -10.19
CA THR A 59 -1.47 -7.21 -9.55
C THR A 59 -1.34 -7.44 -8.04
N LEU A 60 -2.10 -6.68 -7.25
CA LEU A 60 -2.29 -6.94 -5.82
C LEU A 60 -3.75 -7.26 -5.56
N THR A 61 -4.04 -8.45 -5.08
CA THR A 61 -5.41 -8.89 -4.81
C THR A 61 -5.54 -9.44 -3.40
N ALA A 62 -6.55 -9.00 -2.66
CA ALA A 62 -6.85 -9.46 -1.30
C ALA A 62 -5.65 -9.37 -0.34
N CYS A 63 -4.86 -8.30 -0.43
CA CYS A 63 -3.69 -8.07 0.40
C CYS A 63 -3.95 -7.02 1.49
N TYR A 64 -3.27 -7.16 2.62
CA TYR A 64 -3.42 -6.17 3.68
C TYR A 64 -2.15 -5.93 4.51
N ALA A 65 -2.08 -4.75 5.11
CA ALA A 65 -1.01 -4.36 6.03
C ALA A 65 -1.56 -3.79 7.33
N THR A 66 -1.05 -4.28 8.45
CA THR A 66 -1.42 -3.81 9.80
C THR A 66 -0.23 -3.27 10.58
N GLY A 67 0.99 -3.54 10.13
CA GLY A 67 2.22 -3.05 10.73
C GLY A 67 2.48 -1.59 10.40
N ASN A 68 3.18 -0.89 11.29
CA ASN A 68 3.52 0.51 11.10
C ASN A 68 4.63 0.69 10.05
N VAL A 69 4.53 1.78 9.30
CA VAL A 69 5.52 2.20 8.30
C VAL A 69 6.21 3.47 8.76
N THR A 70 7.54 3.47 8.78
CA THR A 70 8.36 4.64 9.11
C THR A 70 9.24 5.00 7.91
N ILE A 71 9.14 6.26 7.48
CA ILE A 71 9.89 6.79 6.34
C ILE A 71 10.99 7.71 6.87
N GLU A 72 12.25 7.31 6.71
CA GLU A 72 13.42 8.16 7.01
C GLU A 72 13.72 9.00 5.77
N ILE A 73 13.35 10.28 5.82
CA ILE A 73 13.47 11.15 4.66
C ILE A 73 14.93 11.48 4.36
N ASN A 74 15.33 11.22 3.12
CA ASN A 74 16.58 11.71 2.58
C ASN A 74 16.29 13.02 1.80
N PRO A 75 16.93 14.16 2.19
CA PRO A 75 16.66 15.45 1.56
C PRO A 75 16.85 15.50 0.03
N ALA A 76 17.74 14.67 -0.50
CA ALA A 76 18.07 14.64 -1.93
C ALA A 76 17.21 13.64 -2.75
N LYS A 77 16.19 13.02 -2.15
CA LYS A 77 15.38 11.97 -2.80
C LYS A 77 13.91 12.32 -2.88
N ASN A 78 13.28 11.83 -3.92
CA ASN A 78 11.83 11.76 -4.02
C ASN A 78 11.33 10.61 -3.13
N ILE A 79 10.23 10.84 -2.43
CA ILE A 79 9.74 9.94 -1.39
C ILE A 79 8.30 9.53 -1.72
N ALA A 80 8.02 8.24 -1.68
CA ALA A 80 6.67 7.72 -1.68
C ALA A 80 6.49 6.72 -0.52
N GLY A 81 5.48 6.93 0.30
CA GLY A 81 5.23 6.08 1.46
C GLY A 81 3.76 5.85 1.72
N GLY A 82 3.38 4.61 1.96
CA GLY A 82 2.01 4.22 2.27
C GLY A 82 1.96 3.00 3.18
N SER A 83 0.85 2.84 3.90
CA SER A 83 0.71 1.69 4.79
C SER A 83 0.62 0.38 4.00
N LEU A 84 0.07 0.36 2.78
CA LEU A 84 0.04 -0.84 1.92
C LEU A 84 1.21 -0.86 0.94
N VAL A 85 1.30 0.16 0.07
CA VAL A 85 2.33 0.25 -0.97
C VAL A 85 2.94 1.66 -0.98
N GLY A 86 4.26 1.75 -1.10
CA GLY A 86 4.96 3.01 -1.27
C GLY A 86 4.64 3.67 -2.61
N MET A 87 4.97 3.00 -3.70
CA MET A 87 4.74 3.48 -5.05
C MET A 87 4.01 2.45 -5.91
N ASN A 88 2.79 2.74 -6.31
CA ASN A 88 2.06 1.98 -7.32
C ASN A 88 2.26 2.62 -8.70
N ALA A 89 3.19 2.10 -9.48
CA ALA A 89 3.52 2.58 -10.82
C ALA A 89 2.67 1.91 -11.93
N GLY A 90 1.41 1.61 -11.65
CA GLY A 90 0.45 1.13 -12.63
C GLY A 90 -0.08 -0.29 -12.40
N SER A 91 0.22 -0.93 -11.26
CA SER A 91 -0.37 -2.23 -10.94
C SER A 91 -1.85 -2.10 -10.53
N SER A 92 -2.66 -3.08 -10.89
CA SER A 92 -4.04 -3.17 -10.42
C SER A 92 -4.10 -3.56 -8.95
N LEU A 93 -4.85 -2.81 -8.15
CA LEU A 93 -5.14 -3.12 -6.75
C LEU A 93 -6.61 -3.48 -6.59
N LEU A 94 -6.89 -4.65 -6.02
CA LEU A 94 -8.24 -5.17 -5.82
C LEU A 94 -8.42 -5.71 -4.40
N ALA A 95 -9.45 -5.22 -3.70
CA ALA A 95 -9.86 -5.71 -2.39
C ALA A 95 -8.73 -5.74 -1.35
N CYS A 96 -8.04 -4.61 -1.20
CA CYS A 96 -6.91 -4.46 -0.28
C CYS A 96 -7.24 -3.50 0.86
N TYR A 97 -6.62 -3.68 2.03
CA TYR A 97 -6.76 -2.72 3.11
C TYR A 97 -5.47 -2.49 3.91
N ALA A 98 -5.44 -1.37 4.64
CA ALA A 98 -4.33 -1.03 5.53
C ALA A 98 -4.80 -0.34 6.81
N THR A 99 -4.20 -0.73 7.94
CA THR A 99 -4.48 -0.13 9.25
C THR A 99 -3.23 0.34 10.00
N GLY A 100 -2.04 -0.01 9.52
CA GLY A 100 -0.77 0.43 10.12
C GLY A 100 -0.58 1.94 9.98
N ASN A 101 -0.06 2.58 11.02
CA ASN A 101 0.27 4.00 10.98
C ASN A 101 1.46 4.27 10.07
N VAL A 102 1.42 5.40 9.38
CA VAL A 102 2.52 5.88 8.57
C VAL A 102 3.13 7.12 9.22
N THR A 103 4.44 7.12 9.43
CA THR A 103 5.16 8.23 10.01
C THR A 103 6.37 8.58 9.15
N SER A 104 6.75 9.85 9.12
CA SER A 104 7.93 10.31 8.41
C SER A 104 8.77 11.22 9.30
N THR A 105 10.08 11.16 9.14
CA THR A 105 11.04 11.97 9.90
C THR A 105 11.94 12.74 8.95
N GLY A 106 11.98 14.07 9.10
CA GLY A 106 12.76 14.96 8.25
C GLY A 106 11.94 15.66 7.16
N SER A 107 12.62 16.29 6.22
CA SER A 107 12.05 16.98 5.06
C SER A 107 12.88 16.70 3.81
N SER A 108 12.24 16.77 2.64
CA SER A 108 12.91 16.61 1.35
C SER A 108 12.77 17.89 0.50
N THR A 109 13.73 18.14 -0.37
CA THR A 109 13.63 19.15 -1.43
C THR A 109 12.93 18.59 -2.68
N GLY A 110 12.81 17.27 -2.78
CA GLY A 110 11.99 16.57 -3.79
C GLY A 110 10.53 16.47 -3.39
N TYR A 111 9.74 15.72 -4.15
CA TYR A 111 8.38 15.45 -3.75
C TYR A 111 8.33 14.47 -2.56
N MET A 112 7.32 14.65 -1.73
CA MET A 112 6.99 13.77 -0.62
C MET A 112 5.52 13.37 -0.74
N HIS A 113 5.27 12.18 -1.24
CA HIS A 113 3.94 11.65 -1.40
C HIS A 113 3.70 10.56 -0.35
N ILE A 114 3.05 10.93 0.74
CA ILE A 114 2.79 10.05 1.88
C ILE A 114 1.29 9.97 2.11
N GLY A 115 0.77 8.76 2.14
CA GLY A 115 -0.66 8.51 2.34
C GLY A 115 -0.91 7.36 3.31
N GLY A 116 -2.11 7.32 3.86
CA GLY A 116 -2.53 6.28 4.80
C GLY A 116 -2.69 4.89 4.17
N PHE A 117 -2.73 4.81 2.83
CA PHE A 117 -2.87 3.57 2.08
C PHE A 117 -1.74 3.41 1.06
N LEU A 118 -1.61 4.38 0.14
CA LEU A 118 -0.55 4.42 -0.89
C LEU A 118 0.20 5.75 -0.83
N GLY A 119 1.50 5.73 -1.12
CA GLY A 119 2.27 6.96 -1.34
C GLY A 119 1.94 7.58 -2.69
N ASN A 120 2.31 6.94 -3.78
CA ASN A 120 1.96 7.30 -5.15
C ASN A 120 1.01 6.28 -5.75
N ASN A 121 0.08 6.75 -6.59
CA ASN A 121 -0.81 5.89 -7.37
C ASN A 121 -1.00 6.40 -8.80
N TYR A 122 -0.76 5.53 -9.78
CA TYR A 122 -0.89 5.81 -11.20
C TYR A 122 -1.95 4.97 -11.90
N THR A 123 -2.80 4.26 -11.16
CA THR A 123 -3.86 3.39 -11.71
C THR A 123 -5.08 3.33 -10.79
N THR A 124 -6.12 2.66 -11.26
CA THR A 124 -7.35 2.46 -10.51
C THR A 124 -7.12 1.52 -9.31
N VAL A 125 -7.67 1.92 -8.17
CA VAL A 125 -7.82 1.10 -6.97
C VAL A 125 -9.28 0.68 -6.85
N THR A 126 -9.53 -0.61 -6.80
CA THR A 126 -10.88 -1.18 -6.64
C THR A 126 -11.03 -1.76 -5.24
N ALA A 127 -12.01 -1.26 -4.49
CA ALA A 127 -12.28 -1.68 -3.11
C ALA A 127 -11.04 -1.64 -2.21
N GLY A 128 -10.33 -0.51 -2.22
CA GLY A 128 -9.21 -0.21 -1.32
C GLY A 128 -9.69 0.54 -0.07
N TYR A 129 -9.25 0.12 1.11
CA TYR A 129 -9.69 0.72 2.37
C TYR A 129 -8.54 1.00 3.34
N TRP A 130 -8.65 2.09 4.11
CA TRP A 130 -7.67 2.34 5.19
C TRP A 130 -8.31 2.92 6.45
N LYS A 131 -7.63 2.73 7.57
CA LYS A 131 -7.93 3.39 8.83
C LYS A 131 -6.65 3.53 9.65
N ASN A 132 -6.06 4.72 9.66
CA ASN A 132 -4.86 5.01 10.44
C ASN A 132 -4.74 6.52 10.73
N ASN A 133 -3.54 6.97 11.10
CA ASN A 133 -3.23 8.35 11.48
C ASN A 133 -3.27 9.37 10.32
N HIS A 134 -3.42 8.96 9.06
CA HIS A 134 -3.50 9.86 7.92
C HIS A 134 -4.95 10.22 7.56
N GLU A 135 -5.17 11.49 7.22
CA GLU A 135 -6.45 11.96 6.68
C GLU A 135 -6.60 11.66 5.19
N GLN A 136 -5.48 11.64 4.46
CA GLN A 136 -5.44 11.33 3.04
C GLN A 136 -4.95 9.89 2.82
N GLY A 137 -5.73 9.10 2.07
CA GLY A 137 -5.38 7.71 1.78
C GLY A 137 -4.24 7.54 0.79
N ILE A 138 -4.17 8.42 -0.21
CA ILE A 138 -3.16 8.38 -1.27
C ILE A 138 -2.45 9.72 -1.33
N GLY A 139 -1.13 9.72 -1.14
CA GLY A 139 -0.31 10.94 -1.11
C GLY A 139 -0.30 11.68 -2.45
N TYR A 140 -0.18 10.96 -3.55
CA TYR A 140 -0.39 11.47 -4.91
C TYR A 140 -1.21 10.46 -5.72
N ASN A 141 -2.33 10.89 -6.24
CA ASN A 141 -3.23 10.05 -7.04
C ASN A 141 -3.45 10.67 -8.43
N ARG A 142 -3.06 9.94 -9.45
CA ARG A 142 -3.29 10.35 -10.84
C ARG A 142 -4.71 10.06 -11.31
N GLU A 143 -5.34 9.05 -10.72
CA GLU A 143 -6.68 8.57 -11.10
C GLU A 143 -7.76 9.24 -10.25
N SER A 144 -8.98 9.28 -10.77
CA SER A 144 -10.13 9.84 -10.06
C SER A 144 -10.68 8.92 -8.95
N THR A 145 -10.39 7.63 -9.02
CA THR A 145 -10.79 6.62 -8.03
C THR A 145 -9.62 6.30 -7.12
N GLY A 146 -9.90 6.05 -5.85
CA GLY A 146 -8.88 5.78 -4.86
C GLY A 146 -9.37 4.90 -3.73
N ALA A 147 -8.62 4.88 -2.66
CA ALA A 147 -9.00 4.16 -1.45
C ALA A 147 -10.04 4.96 -0.63
N THR A 148 -10.81 4.26 0.17
CA THR A 148 -11.87 4.80 1.03
C THR A 148 -11.47 4.70 2.50
N LYS A 149 -11.59 5.82 3.25
CA LYS A 149 -11.33 5.82 4.69
C LYS A 149 -12.46 5.12 5.43
N VAL A 150 -12.09 4.21 6.33
CA VAL A 150 -13.04 3.63 7.28
C VAL A 150 -13.14 4.56 8.47
N ASP A 151 -14.25 5.29 8.57
CA ASP A 151 -14.52 6.30 9.61
C ASP A 151 -15.29 5.73 10.82
N GLY A 152 -15.93 4.59 10.64
CA GLY A 152 -16.71 3.90 11.68
C GLY A 152 -18.18 4.36 11.74
N THR A 153 -18.58 5.32 10.93
CA THR A 153 -19.94 5.84 10.82
C THR A 153 -20.55 5.55 9.46
N ASP A 154 -20.17 6.33 8.46
CA ASP A 154 -20.66 6.16 7.08
C ASP A 154 -20.00 4.97 6.40
N VAL A 155 -18.70 4.76 6.63
CA VAL A 155 -17.94 3.60 6.16
C VAL A 155 -17.45 2.78 7.35
N THR A 156 -18.15 1.70 7.64
CA THR A 156 -17.74 0.72 8.66
C THR A 156 -16.87 -0.37 8.07
N TRP A 157 -16.12 -1.12 8.93
CA TRP A 157 -15.39 -2.29 8.46
C TRP A 157 -16.30 -3.36 7.85
N GLN A 158 -17.53 -3.52 8.33
CA GLN A 158 -18.46 -4.47 7.72
C GLN A 158 -18.78 -4.08 6.27
N LYS A 159 -19.12 -2.81 6.03
CA LYS A 159 -19.35 -2.31 4.66
C LYS A 159 -18.11 -2.46 3.76
N ALA A 160 -16.92 -2.21 4.30
CA ALA A 160 -15.67 -2.38 3.57
C ALA A 160 -15.42 -3.85 3.18
N VAL A 161 -15.65 -4.79 4.10
CA VAL A 161 -15.53 -6.24 3.83
C VAL A 161 -16.55 -6.70 2.78
N ASP A 162 -17.81 -6.27 2.89
CA ASP A 162 -18.86 -6.61 1.93
C ASP A 162 -18.52 -6.11 0.52
N ALA A 163 -18.01 -4.88 0.42
CA ALA A 163 -17.57 -4.30 -0.85
C ALA A 163 -16.34 -5.00 -1.45
N MET A 164 -15.35 -5.37 -0.61
CA MET A 164 -14.19 -6.15 -1.05
C MET A 164 -14.59 -7.52 -1.57
N ASN A 165 -15.49 -8.22 -0.86
CA ASN A 165 -16.00 -9.53 -1.29
C ASN A 165 -16.77 -9.43 -2.62
N THR A 166 -17.61 -8.40 -2.77
CA THR A 166 -18.32 -8.13 -4.03
C THR A 166 -17.35 -7.89 -5.19
N ALA A 167 -16.31 -7.08 -4.95
CA ALA A 167 -15.30 -6.79 -5.95
C ALA A 167 -14.52 -8.04 -6.39
N LEU A 168 -14.19 -8.93 -5.44
CA LEU A 168 -13.54 -10.21 -5.73
C LEU A 168 -14.44 -11.16 -6.53
N GLN A 169 -15.73 -11.24 -6.20
CA GLN A 169 -16.69 -12.05 -6.95
C GLN A 169 -16.81 -11.56 -8.40
N ASN A 170 -16.91 -10.24 -8.60
CA ASN A 170 -17.02 -9.65 -9.93
C ASN A 170 -15.75 -9.85 -10.78
N ALA A 171 -14.59 -9.93 -10.17
CA ALA A 171 -13.32 -10.16 -10.86
C ALA A 171 -13.08 -11.63 -11.22
N GLY A 172 -13.75 -12.57 -10.55
CA GLY A 172 -13.68 -14.01 -10.81
C GLY A 172 -14.74 -14.53 -11.79
N SER A 173 -15.59 -13.63 -12.33
CA SER A 173 -16.73 -13.97 -13.21
C SER A 173 -16.36 -13.95 -14.69
#